data_5bb855fbeeac634021e98c62b6da0d6d
#
_entry.id   5bb855fbeeac634021e98c62b6da0d6d
#
_cell.length_a   1.000
_cell.length_b   1.000
_cell.length_c   1.000
_cell.angle_alpha   90.00
_cell.angle_beta   90.00
_cell.angle_gamma   90.00
#
_symmetry.space_group_name_H-M   'P 1'
#
loop_
_entity.id
_entity.type
_entity.pdbx_description
1 polymer ?
#
loop_
_entity_poly.entity_id
_entity_poly.type
_entity_poly.pdbx_seq_one_letter_code
_entity_poly.pdbx_strand_id
1 'polypeptide(L)'
;MKRRDFLASSTAAAGSLLLPMEVLAQGDRRKELLIVANEFGPNSLDIHTVGANRPSYGVSWICYDRLMTFGKKKGPGGVTMYDYTKLEPELAESWEMAKDGMSVTFKLRKNAKFHDGTPVT
;
A
#
# COMPACT_ATOMS: atom_id res chain seq x y z
N MET A 1 -47.16 19.97 2.71
CA MET A 1 -46.57 19.49 1.46
C MET A 1 -47.31 18.23 1.02
N LYS A 2 -47.95 18.25 -0.16
CA LYS A 2 -48.70 17.08 -0.66
C LYS A 2 -47.73 16.14 -1.37
N ARG A 3 -47.98 14.86 -1.26
CA ARG A 3 -47.12 13.76 -1.82
C ARG A 3 -46.80 13.92 -3.31
N ARG A 4 -47.60 14.67 -4.05
CA ARG A 4 -47.41 15.00 -5.47
C ARG A 4 -46.28 16.03 -5.69
N ASP A 5 -46.07 16.93 -4.76
CA ASP A 5 -45.05 17.99 -4.90
C ASP A 5 -43.64 17.43 -4.69
N PHE A 6 -43.51 16.35 -3.89
CA PHE A 6 -42.24 15.64 -3.69
C PHE A 6 -41.79 14.88 -4.96
N LEU A 7 -42.76 14.30 -5.69
CA LEU A 7 -42.42 13.57 -6.93
C LEU A 7 -42.14 14.50 -8.11
N ALA A 8 -42.65 15.69 -8.12
CA ALA A 8 -42.35 16.71 -9.14
C ALA A 8 -40.94 17.32 -8.95
N SER A 9 -40.47 17.41 -7.70
CA SER A 9 -39.11 17.91 -7.38
C SER A 9 -38.02 16.89 -7.67
N SER A 10 -38.32 15.56 -7.66
CA SER A 10 -37.36 14.52 -7.93
C SER A 10 -37.07 14.31 -9.41
N THR A 11 -37.95 14.69 -10.31
CA THR A 11 -37.74 14.56 -11.76
C THR A 11 -36.83 15.67 -12.35
N ALA A 12 -36.73 16.83 -11.69
CA ALA A 12 -35.81 17.89 -12.13
C ALA A 12 -34.32 17.61 -11.71
N ALA A 13 -34.11 16.76 -10.70
CA ALA A 13 -32.73 16.38 -10.24
C ALA A 13 -32.14 15.24 -11.05
N ALA A 14 -32.93 14.50 -11.82
CA ALA A 14 -32.42 13.37 -12.61
C ALA A 14 -31.71 13.79 -13.92
N GLY A 15 -31.86 15.04 -14.33
CA GLY A 15 -31.23 15.55 -15.56
C GLY A 15 -29.79 15.99 -15.42
N SER A 16 -29.30 16.21 -14.19
CA SER A 16 -27.94 16.69 -13.94
C SER A 16 -26.93 15.58 -13.56
N LEU A 17 -27.36 14.32 -13.51
CA LEU A 17 -26.51 13.18 -13.13
C LEU A 17 -25.88 12.43 -14.31
N LEU A 18 -25.99 12.96 -15.52
CA LEU A 18 -25.31 12.41 -16.71
C LEU A 18 -23.98 13.13 -17.03
N LEU A 19 -23.36 13.78 -16.05
CA LEU A 19 -21.94 14.06 -16.17
C LEU A 19 -21.22 12.72 -16.09
N PRO A 20 -20.37 12.39 -17.09
CA PRO A 20 -19.63 11.13 -17.07
C PRO A 20 -18.86 11.05 -15.75
N MET A 21 -19.03 9.96 -15.02
CA MET A 21 -18.30 9.69 -13.75
C MET A 21 -16.76 9.82 -13.91
N GLU A 22 -16.28 9.85 -15.13
CA GLU A 22 -14.87 10.08 -15.45
C GLU A 22 -14.37 11.48 -15.06
N VAL A 23 -15.25 12.49 -15.05
CA VAL A 23 -14.85 13.87 -14.69
C VAL A 23 -14.57 13.99 -13.19
N LEU A 24 -15.21 13.17 -12.36
CA LEU A 24 -14.95 13.14 -10.91
C LEU A 24 -13.69 12.34 -10.52
N ALA A 25 -13.17 11.53 -11.43
CA ALA A 25 -12.00 10.66 -11.18
C ALA A 25 -10.66 11.32 -11.55
N GLN A 26 -10.67 12.50 -12.15
CA GLN A 26 -9.45 13.21 -12.60
C GLN A 26 -8.94 14.28 -11.61
N GLY A 27 -9.37 14.24 -10.35
CA GLY A 27 -8.71 15.01 -9.29
C GLY A 27 -7.22 14.61 -9.18
N ASP A 28 -6.36 15.59 -8.92
CA ASP A 28 -4.94 15.33 -8.66
C ASP A 28 -4.80 14.47 -7.40
N ARG A 29 -4.74 13.16 -7.57
CA ARG A 29 -4.67 12.17 -6.49
C ARG A 29 -3.47 12.37 -5.55
N ARG A 30 -2.50 13.19 -5.94
CA ARG A 30 -1.36 13.57 -5.10
C ARG A 30 -1.77 14.46 -3.93
N LYS A 31 -2.97 15.06 -4.00
CA LYS A 31 -3.55 15.91 -2.95
C LYS A 31 -4.60 15.18 -2.11
N GLU A 32 -4.90 13.91 -2.43
CA GLU A 32 -5.86 13.12 -1.69
C GLU A 32 -5.18 12.46 -0.49
N LEU A 33 -5.79 12.59 0.66
CA LEU A 33 -5.37 11.91 1.89
C LEU A 33 -6.11 10.57 1.97
N LEU A 34 -5.37 9.46 1.91
CA LEU A 34 -5.92 8.15 2.20
C LEU A 34 -5.92 7.93 3.72
N ILE A 35 -7.10 7.83 4.29
CA ILE A 35 -7.29 7.48 5.69
C ILE A 35 -7.64 6.00 5.77
N VAL A 36 -6.78 5.20 6.41
CA VAL A 36 -7.04 3.80 6.70
C VAL A 36 -7.34 3.67 8.19
N ALA A 37 -8.57 3.29 8.49
CA ALA A 37 -8.99 3.02 9.86
C ALA A 37 -8.95 1.51 10.14
N ASN A 38 -8.33 1.13 11.24
CA ASN A 38 -8.32 -0.24 11.75
C ASN A 38 -9.03 -0.29 13.10
N GLU A 39 -9.60 -1.44 13.42
CA GLU A 39 -10.31 -1.65 14.70
C GLU A 39 -9.36 -1.55 15.90
N PHE A 40 -8.09 -1.96 15.71
CA PHE A 40 -7.04 -1.92 16.73
C PHE A 40 -5.81 -1.22 16.18
N GLY A 41 -5.11 -0.49 17.06
CA GLY A 41 -3.81 0.08 16.76
C GLY A 41 -2.67 -0.98 16.79
N PRO A 42 -1.44 -0.57 16.41
CA PRO A 42 -0.27 -1.42 16.57
C PRO A 42 0.01 -1.65 18.06
N ASN A 43 0.26 -2.92 18.44
CA ASN A 43 0.64 -3.26 19.81
C ASN A 43 2.17 -3.18 20.05
N SER A 44 2.94 -3.10 18.98
CA SER A 44 4.39 -2.87 18.99
C SER A 44 4.81 -2.22 17.68
N LEU A 45 5.83 -1.38 17.72
CA LEU A 45 6.51 -0.89 16.51
C LEU A 45 7.69 -1.79 16.12
N ASP A 46 8.12 -2.66 17.02
CA ASP A 46 9.10 -3.70 16.73
C ASP A 46 8.36 -4.96 16.26
N ILE A 47 8.43 -5.22 14.96
CA ILE A 47 7.78 -6.38 14.32
C ILE A 47 8.47 -7.71 14.64
N HIS A 48 9.67 -7.68 15.21
CA HIS A 48 10.38 -8.88 15.65
C HIS A 48 9.93 -9.35 17.04
N THR A 49 9.13 -8.52 17.72
CA THR A 49 8.54 -8.90 19.02
C THR A 49 7.50 -10.00 18.82
N VAL A 50 7.58 -11.01 19.68
CA VAL A 50 6.60 -12.11 19.70
C VAL A 50 5.19 -11.55 19.93
N GLY A 51 4.25 -11.93 19.06
CA GLY A 51 2.86 -11.49 19.15
C GLY A 51 2.56 -10.12 18.52
N ALA A 52 3.48 -9.55 17.74
CA ALA A 52 3.18 -8.36 16.95
C ALA A 52 1.94 -8.58 16.08
N ASN A 53 0.98 -7.64 16.13
CA ASN A 53 -0.30 -7.75 15.41
C ASN A 53 -0.21 -7.21 13.96
N ARG A 54 -1.24 -7.45 13.16
CA ARG A 54 -1.30 -6.98 11.76
C ARG A 54 -1.11 -5.48 11.59
N PRO A 55 -1.70 -4.58 12.41
CA PRO A 55 -1.43 -3.16 12.33
C PRO A 55 0.05 -2.80 12.54
N SER A 56 0.78 -3.52 13.40
CA SER A 56 2.22 -3.36 13.60
C SER A 56 3.00 -3.62 12.29
N TYR A 57 2.69 -4.70 11.58
CA TYR A 57 3.27 -4.99 10.27
C TYR A 57 2.88 -3.92 9.24
N GLY A 58 1.63 -3.44 9.25
CA GLY A 58 1.17 -2.39 8.35
C GLY A 58 1.98 -1.11 8.49
N VAL A 59 2.23 -0.66 9.72
CA VAL A 59 3.09 0.51 9.99
C VAL A 59 4.52 0.25 9.52
N SER A 60 5.08 -0.92 9.84
CA SER A 60 6.44 -1.29 9.44
C SER A 60 6.62 -1.26 7.93
N TRP A 61 5.65 -1.76 7.17
CA TRP A 61 5.72 -1.78 5.69
C TRP A 61 5.66 -0.40 5.04
N ILE A 62 5.15 0.59 5.75
CA ILE A 62 5.09 1.99 5.28
C ILE A 62 6.35 2.75 5.68
N CYS A 63 6.91 2.44 6.86
CA CYS A 63 7.99 3.22 7.47
C CYS A 63 9.39 2.68 7.18
N TYR A 64 9.53 1.39 6.87
CA TYR A 64 10.84 0.73 6.74
C TYR A 64 10.96 -0.02 5.43
N ASP A 65 12.16 0.02 4.86
CA ASP A 65 12.54 -0.81 3.73
C ASP A 65 12.90 -2.23 4.19
N ARG A 66 12.58 -3.19 3.36
CA ARG A 66 12.99 -4.59 3.53
C ARG A 66 14.20 -4.87 2.66
N LEU A 67 14.95 -5.93 2.96
CA LEU A 67 16.05 -6.35 2.08
C LEU A 67 15.53 -6.73 0.69
N MET A 68 14.42 -7.47 0.65
CA MET A 68 13.72 -7.89 -0.56
C MET A 68 12.22 -7.90 -0.34
N THR A 69 11.45 -7.85 -1.42
CA THR A 69 9.99 -7.92 -1.40
C THR A 69 9.48 -9.02 -2.32
N PHE A 70 8.20 -9.32 -2.24
CA PHE A 70 7.56 -10.19 -3.23
C PHE A 70 7.21 -9.41 -4.50
N GLY A 71 7.32 -10.07 -5.64
CA GLY A 71 6.87 -9.53 -6.91
C GLY A 71 5.38 -9.16 -6.91
N LYS A 72 4.95 -8.55 -7.97
CA LYS A 72 3.55 -8.12 -8.14
C LYS A 72 2.94 -8.79 -9.39
N LYS A 73 1.68 -9.18 -9.27
CA LYS A 73 0.88 -9.71 -10.39
C LYS A 73 -0.52 -9.11 -10.40
N LYS A 74 -1.17 -9.16 -11.55
CA LYS A 74 -2.58 -8.80 -11.67
C LYS A 74 -3.46 -9.96 -11.20
N GLY A 75 -4.37 -9.64 -10.30
CA GLY A 75 -5.40 -10.55 -9.81
C GLY A 75 -6.75 -10.30 -10.48
N PRO A 76 -7.80 -10.97 -10.02
CA PRO A 76 -9.17 -10.79 -10.49
C PRO A 76 -9.59 -9.31 -10.43
N GLY A 77 -10.30 -8.84 -11.45
CA GLY A 77 -10.73 -7.44 -11.53
C GLY A 77 -9.59 -6.42 -11.72
N GLY A 78 -8.38 -6.86 -12.11
CA GLY A 78 -7.24 -5.98 -12.34
C GLY A 78 -6.52 -5.49 -11.08
N VAL A 79 -6.92 -5.97 -9.91
CA VAL A 79 -6.28 -5.63 -8.63
C VAL A 79 -4.81 -6.10 -8.63
N THR A 80 -3.91 -5.27 -8.13
CA THR A 80 -2.51 -5.67 -7.96
C THR A 80 -2.36 -6.47 -6.67
N MET A 81 -1.81 -7.67 -6.79
CA MET A 81 -1.56 -8.60 -5.70
C MET A 81 -0.08 -8.97 -5.63
N TYR A 82 0.39 -9.41 -4.46
CA TYR A 82 1.73 -9.99 -4.35
C TYR A 82 1.82 -11.32 -5.10
N ASP A 83 2.95 -11.51 -5.77
CA ASP A 83 3.35 -12.79 -6.34
C ASP A 83 4.40 -13.43 -5.43
N TYR A 84 3.94 -14.32 -4.56
CA TYR A 84 4.80 -15.01 -3.58
C TYR A 84 5.80 -15.99 -4.21
N THR A 85 5.73 -16.23 -5.52
CA THR A 85 6.68 -17.09 -6.24
C THR A 85 7.90 -16.32 -6.74
N LYS A 86 7.89 -14.98 -6.64
CA LYS A 86 8.96 -14.11 -7.11
C LYS A 86 9.44 -13.21 -5.98
N LEU A 87 10.77 -13.07 -5.89
CA LEU A 87 11.40 -12.08 -5.02
C LEU A 87 11.97 -10.97 -5.88
N GLU A 88 11.79 -9.73 -5.44
CA GLU A 88 12.27 -8.51 -6.08
C GLU A 88 13.19 -7.73 -5.14
N PRO A 89 14.21 -7.03 -5.67
CA PRO A 89 15.10 -6.18 -4.92
C PRO A 89 14.35 -5.01 -4.26
N GLU A 90 14.65 -4.71 -2.98
CA GLU A 90 14.17 -3.52 -2.28
C GLU A 90 15.38 -2.74 -1.72
N LEU A 91 15.76 -2.88 -0.46
CA LEU A 91 16.98 -2.29 0.09
C LEU A 91 18.24 -2.96 -0.47
N ALA A 92 18.21 -4.27 -0.67
CA ALA A 92 19.26 -4.99 -1.37
C ALA A 92 19.08 -4.87 -2.89
N GLU A 93 20.16 -4.59 -3.62
CA GLU A 93 20.19 -4.62 -5.09
C GLU A 93 20.17 -6.05 -5.62
N SER A 94 20.82 -6.96 -4.91
CA SER A 94 20.94 -8.37 -5.25
C SER A 94 21.26 -9.20 -4.02
N TRP A 95 21.10 -10.50 -4.14
CA TRP A 95 21.49 -11.46 -3.11
C TRP A 95 22.01 -12.73 -3.75
N GLU A 96 22.83 -13.44 -3.00
CA GLU A 96 23.40 -14.72 -3.39
C GLU A 96 23.29 -15.70 -2.24
N MET A 97 22.77 -16.88 -2.51
CA MET A 97 22.70 -17.98 -1.54
C MET A 97 23.95 -18.84 -1.68
N ALA A 98 24.60 -19.12 -0.56
CA ALA A 98 25.72 -20.04 -0.55
C ALA A 98 25.31 -21.45 -1.02
N LYS A 99 26.25 -22.19 -1.62
CA LYS A 99 25.98 -23.52 -2.19
C LYS A 99 25.51 -24.55 -1.15
N ASP A 100 25.90 -24.36 0.10
CA ASP A 100 25.48 -25.16 1.24
C ASP A 100 24.12 -24.80 1.80
N GLY A 101 23.51 -23.69 1.31
CA GLY A 101 22.21 -23.17 1.77
C GLY A 101 22.22 -22.58 3.17
N MET A 102 23.39 -22.45 3.81
CA MET A 102 23.49 -22.01 5.21
C MET A 102 23.65 -20.49 5.37
N SER A 103 23.92 -19.78 4.29
CA SER A 103 24.06 -18.32 4.33
C SER A 103 23.53 -17.65 3.07
N VAL A 104 23.08 -16.39 3.23
CA VAL A 104 22.69 -15.50 2.14
C VAL A 104 23.47 -14.21 2.26
N THR A 105 24.12 -13.79 1.19
CA THR A 105 24.83 -12.51 1.13
C THR A 105 23.98 -11.51 0.38
N PHE A 106 23.73 -10.34 0.98
CA PHE A 106 22.99 -9.24 0.38
C PHE A 106 23.94 -8.11 -0.02
N LYS A 107 23.77 -7.60 -1.23
CA LYS A 107 24.45 -6.39 -1.68
C LYS A 107 23.48 -5.21 -1.52
N LEU A 108 23.75 -4.32 -0.57
CA LEU A 108 22.88 -3.17 -0.28
C LEU A 108 23.07 -2.05 -1.32
N ARG A 109 22.02 -1.25 -1.51
CA ARG A 109 22.06 -0.04 -2.34
C ARG A 109 22.99 1.01 -1.71
N LYS A 110 23.89 1.58 -2.48
CA LYS A 110 24.86 2.56 -2.01
C LYS A 110 24.25 3.89 -1.59
N ASN A 111 23.05 4.21 -2.07
CA ASN A 111 22.32 5.46 -1.78
C ASN A 111 21.27 5.32 -0.69
N ALA A 112 21.19 4.17 -0.04
CA ALA A 112 20.27 3.94 1.06
C ALA A 112 20.67 4.75 2.29
N LYS A 113 19.68 5.35 2.94
CA LYS A 113 19.87 6.17 4.13
C LYS A 113 18.82 5.86 5.18
N PHE A 114 19.21 5.97 6.44
CA PHE A 114 18.26 6.01 7.54
C PHE A 114 17.45 7.31 7.53
N HIS A 115 16.38 7.40 8.32
CA HIS A 115 15.51 8.58 8.39
C HIS A 115 16.24 9.85 8.89
N ASP A 116 17.31 9.69 9.64
CA ASP A 116 18.17 10.78 10.10
C ASP A 116 19.19 11.24 9.05
N GLY A 117 19.21 10.59 7.87
CA GLY A 117 20.09 10.89 6.75
C GLY A 117 21.44 10.16 6.78
N THR A 118 21.73 9.37 7.83
CA THR A 118 22.94 8.55 7.88
C THR A 118 22.89 7.42 6.84
N PRO A 119 24.02 7.09 6.19
CA PRO A 119 24.05 6.00 5.21
C PRO A 119 23.84 4.63 5.88
N VAL A 120 23.13 3.75 5.19
CA VAL A 120 23.04 2.34 5.55
C VAL A 120 24.29 1.65 5.01
N THR A 121 25.06 0.98 5.88
CA THR A 121 26.33 0.29 5.55
C THR A 121 26.27 -1.16 6.00
#